data_5b8f91a659f5023323eaef76b619b6fb
#
_entry.id   5b8f91a659f5023323eaef76b619b6fb
#
_cell.length_a   1.000
_cell.length_b   1.000
_cell.length_c   1.000
_cell.angle_alpha   90.00
_cell.angle_beta   90.00
_cell.angle_gamma   90.00
#
_symmetry.space_group_name_H-M   'P 1'
#
loop_
_entity.id
_entity.type
_entity.pdbx_description
1 polymer ?
#
loop_
_entity_poly.entity_id
_entity_poly.type
_entity_poly.pdbx_seq_one_letter_code
_entity_poly.pdbx_strand_id
1 'polypeptide(L)'
;TDIVVPREIDGGTVIDCNSFYNHYEIKSLRVKAAYSGWRVYSTQSYEEDYQGSRVSGCTNLEYYEMAEDTTSLNKWKLEGCNSLKTIVIPKGMKEIFASTFSRCKKPEKVIFKKFSNLENITGVKKLPWWRKQHTKKNGMVIYKNCLIDTGKREGTLIIRGNKIKKIMGNAFANSKAETIKVTGAPKLCMWTFDDCNAKKIILGKKINVIPYRCFGSNDTLKEIHILSKGEIIWGLDSYGNYQGLDMYTPKSQNLDIYVYSDKFHTESVKKWRCDERVTVHVPKKVMAKYRKYTNCKVVAL
;
A
#
# COMPACT_ATOMS: atom_id res chain seq x y z
N THR A 1 -4.97 32.15 12.53
CA THR A 1 -4.42 32.70 11.27
C THR A 1 -4.58 31.67 10.16
N ASP A 2 -5.00 32.14 9.00
CA ASP A 2 -5.10 31.34 7.77
C ASP A 2 -3.85 31.61 6.92
N ILE A 3 -3.14 30.55 6.55
CA ILE A 3 -1.91 30.64 5.76
C ILE A 3 -2.08 29.90 4.46
N VAL A 4 -1.68 30.53 3.36
CA VAL A 4 -1.53 29.91 2.05
C VAL A 4 -0.08 30.06 1.61
N VAL A 5 0.62 28.94 1.47
CA VAL A 5 1.97 28.92 0.87
C VAL A 5 1.78 28.82 -0.64
N PRO A 6 2.13 29.86 -1.42
CA PRO A 6 1.93 29.86 -2.85
C PRO A 6 2.92 28.91 -3.54
N ARG A 7 2.67 28.58 -4.80
CA ARG A 7 3.57 27.75 -5.62
C ARG A 7 4.77 28.56 -6.12
N GLU A 8 4.55 29.83 -6.40
CA GLU A 8 5.54 30.75 -6.96
C GLU A 8 5.44 32.10 -6.26
N ILE A 9 6.57 32.75 -6.06
CA ILE A 9 6.70 34.15 -5.62
C ILE A 9 7.71 34.80 -6.55
N ASP A 10 7.32 35.90 -7.19
CA ASP A 10 8.16 36.70 -8.11
C ASP A 10 8.85 35.85 -9.21
N GLY A 11 8.11 34.87 -9.76
CA GLY A 11 8.60 33.96 -10.78
C GLY A 11 9.50 32.81 -10.28
N GLY A 12 9.80 32.78 -8.99
CA GLY A 12 10.55 31.70 -8.34
C GLY A 12 9.63 30.63 -7.74
N THR A 13 9.98 29.35 -7.90
CA THR A 13 9.28 28.25 -7.26
C THR A 13 9.47 28.27 -5.75
N VAL A 14 8.37 28.31 -4.99
CA VAL A 14 8.41 28.22 -3.53
C VAL A 14 8.63 26.77 -3.12
N ILE A 15 9.61 26.55 -2.29
CA ILE A 15 9.97 25.25 -1.74
C ILE A 15 9.65 25.26 -0.25
N ASP A 16 8.83 24.31 0.20
CA ASP A 16 8.49 24.15 1.61
C ASP A 16 9.57 23.33 2.35
N CYS A 17 10.15 23.92 3.38
CA CYS A 17 11.27 23.38 4.16
C CYS A 17 10.87 23.09 5.62
N ASN A 18 9.77 22.42 5.91
CA ASN A 18 9.34 22.13 7.29
C ASN A 18 9.05 23.38 8.16
N SER A 19 8.56 24.46 7.56
CA SER A 19 8.50 25.79 8.17
C SER A 19 7.41 25.98 9.24
N PHE A 20 6.56 24.98 9.49
CA PHE A 20 5.36 25.13 10.32
C PHE A 20 5.38 24.32 11.63
N TYR A 21 6.54 23.94 12.09
CA TYR A 21 6.68 23.20 13.35
C TYR A 21 6.41 24.12 14.56
N ASN A 22 5.48 23.70 15.46
CA ASN A 22 5.09 24.43 16.68
C ASN A 22 4.47 25.82 16.46
N HIS A 23 3.85 26.10 15.34
CA HIS A 23 3.11 27.34 15.12
C HIS A 23 1.67 27.23 15.65
N TYR A 24 1.45 27.70 16.88
CA TYR A 24 0.18 27.60 17.60
C TYR A 24 -0.90 28.54 17.06
N GLU A 25 -0.51 29.64 16.40
CA GLU A 25 -1.42 30.65 15.84
C GLU A 25 -2.11 30.21 14.53
N ILE A 26 -1.62 29.14 13.89
CA ILE A 26 -2.15 28.68 12.61
C ILE A 26 -3.44 27.87 12.82
N LYS A 27 -4.54 28.35 12.22
CA LYS A 27 -5.83 27.64 12.18
C LYS A 27 -6.06 26.89 10.86
N SER A 28 -5.59 27.45 9.76
CA SER A 28 -5.73 26.87 8.43
C SER A 28 -4.43 27.01 7.67
N LEU A 29 -3.99 25.92 7.06
CA LEU A 29 -2.79 25.88 6.23
C LEU A 29 -3.09 25.20 4.89
N ARG A 30 -2.77 25.91 3.79
CA ARG A 30 -2.82 25.39 2.42
C ARG A 30 -1.45 25.50 1.80
N VAL A 31 -0.82 24.37 1.50
CA VAL A 31 0.50 24.32 0.88
C VAL A 31 0.33 24.06 -0.60
N LYS A 32 0.64 25.04 -1.44
CA LYS A 32 0.67 24.94 -2.90
C LYS A 32 2.09 24.79 -3.44
N ALA A 33 3.09 25.10 -2.58
CA ALA A 33 4.51 24.96 -2.89
C ALA A 33 4.87 23.53 -3.28
N ALA A 34 5.90 23.37 -4.11
CA ALA A 34 6.55 22.09 -4.33
C ALA A 34 7.37 21.70 -3.09
N TYR A 35 7.50 20.41 -2.86
CA TYR A 35 8.35 19.89 -1.79
C TYR A 35 9.78 19.67 -2.29
N SER A 36 10.78 20.25 -1.64
CA SER A 36 12.18 19.87 -1.87
C SER A 36 12.57 18.80 -0.86
N GLY A 37 12.60 17.57 -1.33
CA GLY A 37 13.11 16.46 -0.52
C GLY A 37 14.60 16.61 -0.25
N TRP A 38 14.99 17.14 0.89
CA TRP A 38 16.30 16.83 1.43
C TRP A 38 16.24 15.41 1.98
N ARG A 39 16.86 14.47 1.28
CA ARG A 39 17.15 13.17 1.85
C ARG A 39 18.20 13.38 2.93
N VAL A 40 17.76 13.47 4.17
CA VAL A 40 18.68 13.26 5.29
C VAL A 40 18.95 11.77 5.37
N TYR A 41 20.06 11.34 4.82
CA TYR A 41 20.59 10.01 5.09
C TYR A 41 21.07 9.99 6.54
N SER A 42 20.23 9.60 7.48
CA SER A 42 20.69 9.17 8.79
C SER A 42 21.06 7.69 8.68
N THR A 43 22.30 7.37 8.96
CA THR A 43 22.88 6.02 8.90
C THR A 43 22.41 5.10 10.02
N GLN A 44 21.38 5.45 10.79
CA GLN A 44 20.94 4.71 11.98
C GLN A 44 19.45 4.79 12.28
N SER A 45 18.57 4.62 11.32
CA SER A 45 17.21 4.13 11.60
C SER A 45 16.47 3.91 10.30
N TYR A 46 15.63 2.87 10.25
CA TYR A 46 14.60 2.65 9.22
C TYR A 46 13.52 3.74 9.32
N GLU A 47 13.89 5.01 9.29
CA GLU A 47 12.95 6.11 9.27
C GLU A 47 12.58 6.40 7.83
N GLU A 48 11.38 5.97 7.51
CA GLU A 48 10.63 6.23 6.29
C GLU A 48 10.75 7.68 5.83
N ASP A 49 11.03 7.87 4.56
CA ASP A 49 11.19 9.13 3.83
C ASP A 49 10.31 10.26 4.37
N TYR A 50 10.92 11.28 4.93
CA TYR A 50 10.28 12.53 5.35
C TYR A 50 9.93 13.38 4.12
N GLN A 51 9.07 12.87 3.23
CA GLN A 51 8.60 13.65 2.09
C GLN A 51 7.33 14.43 2.44
N GLY A 52 7.37 15.75 2.31
CA GLY A 52 6.24 16.66 2.48
C GLY A 52 6.27 17.51 3.76
N SER A 53 5.47 18.59 3.76
CA SER A 53 5.37 19.55 4.84
C SER A 53 5.07 18.91 6.19
N ARG A 54 5.79 19.35 7.22
CA ARG A 54 5.58 18.91 8.60
C ARG A 54 4.83 20.01 9.37
N VAL A 55 3.68 19.67 9.91
CA VAL A 55 2.83 20.59 10.70
C VAL A 55 2.73 20.16 12.16
N SER A 56 3.65 19.28 12.62
CA SER A 56 3.61 18.81 14.01
C SER A 56 3.72 19.95 15.02
N GLY A 57 2.96 19.85 16.11
CA GLY A 57 2.89 20.88 17.13
C GLY A 57 1.97 22.07 16.83
N CYS A 58 1.33 22.13 15.66
CA CYS A 58 0.32 23.15 15.35
C CYS A 58 -1.00 22.83 16.05
N THR A 59 -1.08 23.08 17.35
CA THR A 59 -2.20 22.64 18.21
C THR A 59 -3.56 23.19 17.83
N ASN A 60 -3.61 24.39 17.24
CA ASN A 60 -4.85 25.05 16.82
C ASN A 60 -5.20 24.83 15.33
N LEU A 61 -4.40 24.01 14.61
CA LEU A 61 -4.64 23.74 13.19
C LEU A 61 -5.94 22.93 13.00
N GLU A 62 -6.93 23.54 12.36
CA GLU A 62 -8.25 22.94 12.08
C GLU A 62 -8.35 22.40 10.64
N TYR A 63 -7.67 23.06 9.69
CA TYR A 63 -7.68 22.73 8.28
C TYR A 63 -6.26 22.61 7.74
N TYR A 64 -5.96 21.48 7.08
CA TYR A 64 -4.67 21.26 6.44
C TYR A 64 -4.81 20.74 5.02
N GLU A 65 -4.28 21.46 4.04
CA GLU A 65 -4.13 21.03 2.65
C GLU A 65 -2.65 20.86 2.35
N MET A 66 -2.24 19.62 2.07
CA MET A 66 -0.85 19.24 1.83
C MET A 66 -0.37 19.64 0.44
N ALA A 67 0.94 19.81 0.28
CA ALA A 67 1.61 20.01 -0.99
C ALA A 67 1.25 18.88 -1.99
N GLU A 68 1.13 19.23 -3.28
CA GLU A 68 0.63 18.33 -4.33
C GLU A 68 1.53 17.12 -4.59
N ASP A 69 2.82 17.24 -4.34
CA ASP A 69 3.84 16.22 -4.51
C ASP A 69 4.07 15.34 -3.27
N THR A 70 3.34 15.58 -2.17
CA THR A 70 3.39 14.73 -0.99
C THR A 70 2.90 13.33 -1.33
N THR A 71 3.74 12.31 -1.12
CA THR A 71 3.46 10.92 -1.50
C THR A 71 3.05 10.01 -0.35
N SER A 72 3.44 10.35 0.88
CA SER A 72 3.13 9.55 2.07
C SER A 72 2.72 10.42 3.25
N LEU A 73 1.90 9.85 4.15
CA LEU A 73 1.45 10.51 5.38
C LEU A 73 1.55 9.54 6.56
N ASN A 74 2.33 9.92 7.56
CA ASN A 74 2.57 9.16 8.79
C ASN A 74 2.29 10.00 10.06
N LYS A 75 2.47 9.39 11.23
CA LYS A 75 2.19 10.02 12.53
C LYS A 75 3.04 11.27 12.82
N TRP A 76 4.27 11.32 12.34
CA TRP A 76 5.21 12.40 12.64
C TRP A 76 4.83 13.72 11.98
N LYS A 77 4.13 13.67 10.84
CA LYS A 77 3.71 14.88 10.13
C LYS A 77 2.58 15.64 10.80
N LEU A 78 1.76 14.94 11.61
CA LEU A 78 0.57 15.48 12.26
C LEU A 78 0.64 15.45 13.79
N GLU A 79 1.78 15.10 14.37
CA GLU A 79 1.93 15.00 15.82
C GLU A 79 1.58 16.31 16.51
N GLY A 80 0.72 16.27 17.52
CA GLY A 80 0.28 17.46 18.26
C GLY A 80 -0.77 18.33 17.57
N CYS A 81 -1.26 17.98 16.37
CA CYS A 81 -2.35 18.71 15.71
C CYS A 81 -3.70 18.38 16.35
N ASN A 82 -3.91 18.88 17.57
CA ASN A 82 -5.04 18.46 18.41
C ASN A 82 -6.40 19.05 18.01
N SER A 83 -6.42 20.07 17.15
CA SER A 83 -7.66 20.69 16.66
C SER A 83 -8.03 20.30 15.23
N LEU A 84 -7.28 19.39 14.59
CA LEU A 84 -7.45 19.05 13.18
C LEU A 84 -8.85 18.47 12.87
N LYS A 85 -9.64 19.21 12.07
CA LYS A 85 -10.99 18.82 11.62
C LYS A 85 -11.01 18.32 10.18
N THR A 86 -10.28 19.02 9.29
CA THR A 86 -10.28 18.71 7.85
C THR A 86 -8.86 18.55 7.33
N ILE A 87 -8.62 17.46 6.59
CA ILE A 87 -7.38 17.22 5.88
C ILE A 87 -7.64 16.97 4.40
N VAL A 88 -6.89 17.67 3.54
CA VAL A 88 -6.94 17.50 2.08
C VAL A 88 -5.74 16.72 1.61
N ILE A 89 -6.01 15.53 1.09
CA ILE A 89 -5.02 14.58 0.57
C ILE A 89 -4.72 14.93 -0.88
N PRO A 90 -3.46 15.24 -1.25
CA PRO A 90 -3.09 15.66 -2.59
C PRO A 90 -3.16 14.53 -3.60
N LYS A 91 -3.07 14.88 -4.89
CA LYS A 91 -3.11 13.90 -5.99
C LYS A 91 -1.87 12.99 -6.03
N GLY A 92 -0.73 13.44 -5.51
CA GLY A 92 0.53 12.67 -5.45
C GLY A 92 0.52 11.54 -4.43
N MET A 93 -0.37 11.61 -3.42
CA MET A 93 -0.40 10.66 -2.31
C MET A 93 -0.53 9.21 -2.75
N LYS A 94 0.36 8.36 -2.23
CA LYS A 94 0.36 6.90 -2.40
C LYS A 94 -0.10 6.19 -1.14
N GLU A 95 0.34 6.66 0.03
CA GLU A 95 0.19 5.93 1.27
C GLU A 95 -0.22 6.80 2.45
N ILE A 96 -1.19 6.31 3.24
CA ILE A 96 -1.62 6.90 4.51
C ILE A 96 -1.54 5.79 5.55
N PHE A 97 -0.47 5.81 6.35
CA PHE A 97 -0.13 4.72 7.26
C PHE A 97 -1.10 4.57 8.43
N ALA A 98 -1.14 3.38 9.00
CA ALA A 98 -2.02 3.03 10.12
C ALA A 98 -1.87 3.94 11.35
N SER A 99 -0.66 4.43 11.60
CA SER A 99 -0.31 5.30 12.71
C SER A 99 -0.54 6.79 12.46
N THR A 100 -0.96 7.20 11.25
CA THR A 100 -1.06 8.60 10.83
C THR A 100 -1.76 9.49 11.87
N PHE A 101 -2.88 9.04 12.42
CA PHE A 101 -3.67 9.82 13.38
C PHE A 101 -3.48 9.38 14.83
N SER A 102 -2.38 8.68 15.16
CA SER A 102 -2.15 8.15 16.51
C SER A 102 -1.74 9.21 17.54
N ARG A 103 -1.16 10.32 17.07
CA ARG A 103 -0.61 11.40 17.91
C ARG A 103 -1.25 12.76 17.63
N CYS A 104 -2.45 12.77 17.05
CA CYS A 104 -3.24 13.97 16.78
C CYS A 104 -4.72 13.68 16.91
N LYS A 105 -5.55 14.73 16.87
CA LYS A 105 -7.01 14.55 16.73
C LYS A 105 -7.32 13.90 15.39
N LYS A 106 -8.20 12.90 15.41
CA LYS A 106 -8.68 12.27 14.19
C LYS A 106 -9.58 13.24 13.42
N PRO A 107 -9.31 13.51 12.13
CA PRO A 107 -10.10 14.45 11.36
C PRO A 107 -11.54 13.99 11.20
N GLU A 108 -12.44 14.95 11.14
CA GLU A 108 -13.88 14.75 10.88
C GLU A 108 -14.16 14.66 9.37
N LYS A 109 -13.24 15.19 8.55
CA LYS A 109 -13.34 15.21 7.10
C LYS A 109 -12.00 14.92 6.44
N VAL A 110 -11.99 13.96 5.51
CA VAL A 110 -10.85 13.65 4.65
C VAL A 110 -11.27 13.85 3.20
N ILE A 111 -10.60 14.77 2.49
CA ILE A 111 -10.86 15.10 1.09
C ILE A 111 -9.73 14.53 0.24
N PHE A 112 -10.04 13.67 -0.70
CA PHE A 112 -9.06 13.12 -1.64
C PHE A 112 -9.13 13.87 -2.98
N LYS A 113 -8.06 14.57 -3.38
CA LYS A 113 -7.98 15.19 -4.71
C LYS A 113 -7.94 14.14 -5.83
N LYS A 114 -7.23 13.01 -5.61
CA LYS A 114 -7.21 11.90 -6.57
C LYS A 114 -7.07 10.55 -5.86
N PHE A 115 -8.18 9.95 -5.49
CA PHE A 115 -8.20 8.67 -4.76
C PHE A 115 -7.56 7.51 -5.53
N SER A 116 -7.63 7.50 -6.86
CA SER A 116 -7.10 6.40 -7.69
C SER A 116 -5.59 6.18 -7.54
N ASN A 117 -4.83 7.18 -7.11
CA ASN A 117 -3.38 7.08 -6.92
C ASN A 117 -2.99 6.39 -5.61
N LEU A 118 -3.88 6.38 -4.61
CA LEU A 118 -3.62 5.77 -3.31
C LEU A 118 -3.50 4.24 -3.44
N GLU A 119 -2.53 3.67 -2.76
CA GLU A 119 -2.27 2.23 -2.67
C GLU A 119 -2.50 1.69 -1.26
N ASN A 120 -2.26 2.51 -0.24
CA ASN A 120 -2.53 2.18 1.15
C ASN A 120 -3.28 3.34 1.83
N ILE A 121 -4.40 3.06 2.48
CA ILE A 121 -5.18 4.03 3.28
C ILE A 121 -5.49 3.50 4.67
N THR A 122 -4.61 2.69 5.23
CA THR A 122 -4.82 2.05 6.53
C THR A 122 -5.10 3.07 7.65
N GLY A 123 -4.50 4.26 7.58
CA GLY A 123 -4.79 5.36 8.50
C GLY A 123 -6.24 5.84 8.42
N VAL A 124 -6.76 6.02 7.20
CA VAL A 124 -8.15 6.49 7.00
C VAL A 124 -9.16 5.39 7.31
N LYS A 125 -8.90 4.14 6.93
CA LYS A 125 -9.83 3.04 7.23
C LYS A 125 -10.02 2.80 8.74
N LYS A 126 -9.09 3.27 9.57
CA LYS A 126 -9.20 3.23 11.03
C LYS A 126 -10.07 4.34 11.63
N LEU A 127 -10.49 5.34 10.85
CA LEU A 127 -11.43 6.38 11.29
C LEU A 127 -12.84 5.77 11.40
N PRO A 128 -13.47 5.73 12.61
CA PRO A 128 -14.75 5.03 12.80
C PRO A 128 -15.87 5.56 11.91
N TRP A 129 -15.96 6.89 11.78
CA TRP A 129 -16.99 7.54 10.96
C TRP A 129 -16.81 7.20 9.48
N TRP A 130 -15.58 7.21 8.95
CA TRP A 130 -15.29 6.90 7.56
C TRP A 130 -15.59 5.42 7.25
N ARG A 131 -15.16 4.53 8.13
CA ARG A 131 -15.43 3.10 8.02
C ARG A 131 -16.93 2.82 8.02
N LYS A 132 -17.70 3.40 8.96
CA LYS A 132 -19.15 3.26 9.04
C LYS A 132 -19.83 3.69 7.73
N GLN A 133 -19.43 4.83 7.16
CA GLN A 133 -19.98 5.38 5.93
C GLN A 133 -19.75 4.48 4.70
N HIS A 134 -18.63 3.75 4.64
CA HIS A 134 -18.23 2.98 3.46
C HIS A 134 -18.34 1.46 3.63
N THR A 135 -18.79 0.97 4.78
CA THR A 135 -19.07 -0.45 5.00
C THR A 135 -20.35 -0.85 4.31
N LYS A 136 -20.27 -1.88 3.46
CA LYS A 136 -21.41 -2.47 2.77
C LYS A 136 -22.18 -3.43 3.69
N LYS A 137 -23.43 -3.79 3.34
CA LYS A 137 -24.28 -4.74 4.10
C LYS A 137 -23.58 -6.06 4.41
N ASN A 138 -22.67 -6.49 3.53
CA ASN A 138 -21.88 -7.69 3.73
C ASN A 138 -20.61 -7.49 4.57
N GLY A 139 -20.41 -6.34 5.21
CA GLY A 139 -19.27 -6.04 6.10
C GLY A 139 -17.98 -5.63 5.38
N MET A 140 -17.91 -5.69 4.05
CA MET A 140 -16.76 -5.19 3.29
C MET A 140 -16.75 -3.66 3.23
N VAL A 141 -15.58 -3.06 3.32
CA VAL A 141 -15.38 -1.62 3.09
C VAL A 141 -14.96 -1.40 1.65
N ILE A 142 -15.83 -0.74 0.87
CA ILE A 142 -15.60 -0.48 -0.56
C ILE A 142 -15.84 1.00 -0.83
N TYR A 143 -14.84 1.66 -1.44
CA TYR A 143 -14.92 3.06 -1.85
C TYR A 143 -14.39 3.24 -3.27
N LYS A 144 -15.14 3.92 -4.14
CA LYS A 144 -14.79 4.16 -5.56
C LYS A 144 -14.29 2.90 -6.30
N ASN A 145 -15.03 1.79 -6.16
CA ASN A 145 -14.67 0.48 -6.72
C ASN A 145 -13.33 -0.12 -6.24
N CYS A 146 -12.78 0.40 -5.14
CA CYS A 146 -11.62 -0.15 -4.47
C CYS A 146 -12.05 -0.94 -3.24
N LEU A 147 -11.56 -2.17 -3.10
CA LEU A 147 -11.70 -2.94 -1.87
C LEU A 147 -10.67 -2.44 -0.86
N ILE A 148 -11.16 -1.94 0.27
CA ILE A 148 -10.36 -1.35 1.34
C ILE A 148 -10.17 -2.34 2.49
N ASP A 149 -11.20 -3.13 2.79
CA ASP A 149 -11.18 -4.08 3.89
C ASP A 149 -12.26 -5.14 3.68
N THR A 150 -11.93 -6.38 3.90
CA THR A 150 -12.86 -7.51 3.77
C THR A 150 -13.71 -7.74 5.02
N GLY A 151 -13.36 -7.10 6.14
CA GLY A 151 -13.92 -7.42 7.44
C GLY A 151 -13.49 -8.82 7.92
N LYS A 152 -14.11 -9.26 9.00
CA LYS A 152 -13.86 -10.58 9.62
C LYS A 152 -14.60 -11.67 8.84
N ARG A 153 -13.98 -12.17 7.76
CA ARG A 153 -14.51 -13.27 6.93
C ARG A 153 -13.86 -14.58 7.33
N GLU A 154 -14.61 -15.67 7.26
CA GLU A 154 -14.17 -17.03 7.57
C GLU A 154 -14.34 -17.95 6.35
N GLY A 155 -13.73 -19.14 6.38
CA GLY A 155 -13.81 -20.14 5.31
C GLY A 155 -13.19 -19.69 4.00
N THR A 156 -13.93 -19.79 2.90
CA THR A 156 -13.48 -19.38 1.55
C THR A 156 -14.04 -18.03 1.17
N LEU A 157 -13.15 -17.04 0.99
CA LEU A 157 -13.49 -15.70 0.56
C LEU A 157 -13.23 -15.53 -0.95
N ILE A 158 -14.29 -15.22 -1.71
CA ILE A 158 -14.19 -14.98 -3.15
C ILE A 158 -14.39 -13.50 -3.46
N ILE A 159 -13.36 -12.84 -3.98
CA ILE A 159 -13.43 -11.48 -4.51
C ILE A 159 -13.63 -11.54 -6.02
N ARG A 160 -14.76 -11.00 -6.49
CA ARG A 160 -15.09 -10.91 -7.91
C ARG A 160 -14.69 -9.57 -8.50
N GLY A 161 -13.64 -9.57 -9.32
CA GLY A 161 -13.04 -8.37 -9.91
C GLY A 161 -13.83 -7.69 -11.02
N ASN A 162 -15.09 -8.08 -11.29
CA ASN A 162 -15.95 -7.37 -12.23
C ASN A 162 -16.45 -6.02 -11.68
N LYS A 163 -16.64 -5.92 -10.35
CA LYS A 163 -17.07 -4.70 -9.64
C LYS A 163 -15.93 -4.03 -8.87
N ILE A 164 -14.88 -4.78 -8.55
CA ILE A 164 -13.70 -4.28 -7.84
C ILE A 164 -12.58 -4.05 -8.85
N LYS A 165 -12.21 -2.79 -9.04
CA LYS A 165 -11.13 -2.41 -9.98
C LYS A 165 -9.75 -2.43 -9.33
N LYS A 166 -9.69 -2.29 -8.00
CA LYS A 166 -8.44 -2.20 -7.23
C LYS A 166 -8.62 -2.83 -5.85
N ILE A 167 -7.59 -3.52 -5.38
CA ILE A 167 -7.53 -4.05 -4.02
C ILE A 167 -6.37 -3.37 -3.31
N MET A 168 -6.69 -2.65 -2.24
CA MET A 168 -5.75 -1.80 -1.52
C MET A 168 -4.82 -2.63 -0.62
N GLY A 169 -3.71 -2.02 -0.22
CA GLY A 169 -2.81 -2.60 0.78
C GLY A 169 -3.54 -2.93 2.09
N ASN A 170 -3.21 -4.05 2.69
CA ASN A 170 -3.81 -4.58 3.91
C ASN A 170 -5.35 -4.78 3.84
N ALA A 171 -5.90 -5.01 2.64
CA ALA A 171 -7.34 -5.21 2.49
C ALA A 171 -7.84 -6.50 3.17
N PHE A 172 -6.97 -7.47 3.36
CA PHE A 172 -7.30 -8.76 3.97
C PHE A 172 -6.79 -8.93 5.42
N ALA A 173 -6.12 -7.94 6.00
CA ALA A 173 -5.50 -8.03 7.32
C ALA A 173 -6.47 -8.39 8.48
N ASN A 174 -7.77 -8.13 8.33
CA ASN A 174 -8.78 -8.52 9.31
C ASN A 174 -9.54 -9.80 8.94
N SER A 175 -9.20 -10.43 7.81
CA SER A 175 -9.87 -11.64 7.35
C SER A 175 -9.45 -12.84 8.17
N LYS A 176 -10.40 -13.70 8.51
CA LYS A 176 -10.18 -15.03 9.07
C LYS A 176 -10.37 -16.14 8.03
N ALA A 177 -10.45 -15.76 6.74
CA ALA A 177 -10.65 -16.71 5.66
C ALA A 177 -9.42 -17.60 5.50
N GLU A 178 -9.62 -18.90 5.46
CA GLU A 178 -8.55 -19.87 5.21
C GLU A 178 -8.11 -19.90 3.75
N THR A 179 -9.05 -19.62 2.84
CA THR A 179 -8.79 -19.55 1.40
C THR A 179 -9.28 -18.21 0.85
N ILE A 180 -8.42 -17.49 0.15
CA ILE A 180 -8.77 -16.25 -0.56
C ILE A 180 -8.64 -16.49 -2.05
N LYS A 181 -9.74 -16.28 -2.80
CA LYS A 181 -9.77 -16.38 -4.25
C LYS A 181 -10.13 -15.01 -4.86
N VAL A 182 -9.22 -14.47 -5.66
CA VAL A 182 -9.45 -13.23 -6.42
C VAL A 182 -9.65 -13.56 -7.87
N THR A 183 -10.79 -13.22 -8.45
CA THR A 183 -11.15 -13.44 -9.85
C THR A 183 -11.28 -12.13 -10.62
N GLY A 184 -11.35 -12.17 -11.94
CA GLY A 184 -11.35 -10.97 -12.78
C GLY A 184 -9.96 -10.39 -12.92
N ALA A 185 -9.87 -9.06 -13.07
CA ALA A 185 -8.63 -8.32 -13.28
C ALA A 185 -8.51 -7.07 -12.39
N PRO A 186 -8.73 -7.16 -11.05
CA PRO A 186 -8.46 -6.02 -10.21
C PRO A 186 -6.95 -5.73 -10.15
N LYS A 187 -6.57 -4.45 -10.12
CA LYS A 187 -5.18 -4.08 -9.78
C LYS A 187 -4.95 -4.46 -8.31
N LEU A 188 -3.90 -5.22 -8.02
CA LEU A 188 -3.40 -5.43 -6.68
C LEU A 188 -2.47 -4.27 -6.30
N CYS A 189 -2.44 -3.89 -5.03
CA CYS A 189 -1.49 -2.93 -4.47
C CYS A 189 -0.39 -3.64 -3.68
N MET A 190 0.68 -2.92 -3.36
CA MET A 190 1.65 -3.40 -2.37
C MET A 190 0.92 -3.78 -1.07
N TRP A 191 1.41 -4.80 -0.36
CA TRP A 191 0.83 -5.33 0.88
C TRP A 191 -0.65 -5.75 0.79
N THR A 192 -1.18 -6.08 -0.41
CA THR A 192 -2.59 -6.48 -0.56
C THR A 192 -3.00 -7.58 0.41
N PHE A 193 -2.19 -8.63 0.51
CA PHE A 193 -2.44 -9.79 1.38
C PHE A 193 -1.53 -9.82 2.63
N ASP A 194 -0.96 -8.68 2.99
CA ASP A 194 -0.15 -8.57 4.18
C ASP A 194 -0.97 -8.82 5.44
N ASP A 195 -0.39 -9.54 6.41
CA ASP A 195 -1.01 -9.86 7.71
C ASP A 195 -2.40 -10.53 7.59
N CYS A 196 -2.59 -11.37 6.55
CA CYS A 196 -3.82 -12.14 6.42
C CYS A 196 -3.64 -13.57 6.99
N ASN A 197 -4.73 -14.15 7.51
CA ASN A 197 -4.73 -15.49 8.12
C ASN A 197 -4.98 -16.62 7.09
N ALA A 198 -4.82 -16.36 5.80
CA ALA A 198 -5.09 -17.34 4.77
C ALA A 198 -4.01 -18.42 4.71
N LYS A 199 -4.43 -19.68 4.58
CA LYS A 199 -3.56 -20.81 4.25
C LYS A 199 -3.29 -20.91 2.75
N LYS A 200 -4.24 -20.41 1.94
CA LYS A 200 -4.21 -20.50 0.47
C LYS A 200 -4.72 -19.22 -0.20
N ILE A 201 -3.96 -18.72 -1.18
CA ILE A 201 -4.34 -17.59 -2.03
C ILE A 201 -4.39 -18.05 -3.48
N ILE A 202 -5.50 -17.76 -4.18
CA ILE A 202 -5.70 -18.12 -5.58
C ILE A 202 -5.96 -16.84 -6.39
N LEU A 203 -5.03 -16.50 -7.28
CA LEU A 203 -5.15 -15.37 -8.19
C LEU A 203 -5.63 -15.85 -9.57
N GLY A 204 -6.69 -15.22 -10.06
CA GLY A 204 -7.41 -15.60 -11.26
C GLY A 204 -6.62 -15.36 -12.55
N LYS A 205 -7.16 -15.91 -13.66
CA LYS A 205 -6.50 -15.98 -14.97
C LYS A 205 -6.10 -14.64 -15.61
N LYS A 206 -6.65 -13.51 -15.15
CA LYS A 206 -6.38 -12.17 -15.68
C LYS A 206 -5.47 -11.32 -14.76
N ILE A 207 -4.97 -11.88 -13.66
CA ILE A 207 -4.06 -11.21 -12.75
C ILE A 207 -2.64 -11.65 -13.09
N ASN A 208 -1.88 -10.75 -13.69
CA ASN A 208 -0.53 -11.01 -14.17
C ASN A 208 0.52 -10.01 -13.65
N VAL A 209 0.11 -9.07 -12.81
CA VAL A 209 1.04 -8.18 -12.09
C VAL A 209 0.90 -8.45 -10.60
N ILE A 210 2.00 -8.89 -9.99
CA ILE A 210 2.12 -9.15 -8.56
C ILE A 210 3.00 -8.03 -7.97
N PRO A 211 2.42 -7.09 -7.23
CA PRO A 211 3.17 -5.98 -6.65
C PRO A 211 4.24 -6.43 -5.65
N TYR A 212 5.22 -5.57 -5.43
CA TYR A 212 6.22 -5.75 -4.38
C TYR A 212 5.53 -5.92 -3.02
N ARG A 213 6.04 -6.83 -2.18
CA ARG A 213 5.46 -7.19 -0.88
C ARG A 213 3.96 -7.50 -0.88
N CYS A 214 3.42 -7.99 -2.02
CA CYS A 214 2.00 -8.26 -2.16
C CYS A 214 1.46 -9.23 -1.09
N PHE A 215 2.28 -10.19 -0.71
CA PHE A 215 1.93 -11.25 0.25
C PHE A 215 2.53 -11.04 1.65
N GLY A 216 3.36 -10.04 1.85
CA GLY A 216 3.94 -9.56 3.10
C GLY A 216 4.16 -10.59 4.21
N SER A 217 3.89 -10.19 5.43
CA SER A 217 4.04 -11.02 6.64
C SER A 217 2.80 -11.91 6.83
N ASN A 218 2.87 -13.16 6.38
CA ASN A 218 1.78 -14.12 6.49
C ASN A 218 2.23 -15.41 7.17
N ASP A 219 1.92 -15.53 8.46
CA ASP A 219 2.38 -16.64 9.30
C ASP A 219 1.64 -17.97 9.04
N THR A 220 0.57 -17.96 8.27
CA THR A 220 -0.28 -19.14 8.02
C THR A 220 -0.28 -19.59 6.55
N LEU A 221 0.30 -18.79 5.64
CA LEU A 221 0.20 -19.01 4.19
C LEU A 221 1.07 -20.19 3.74
N LYS A 222 0.43 -21.21 3.14
CA LYS A 222 1.06 -22.45 2.64
C LYS A 222 1.10 -22.52 1.13
N GLU A 223 0.12 -21.95 0.45
CA GLU A 223 -0.02 -22.06 -0.99
C GLU A 223 -0.43 -20.75 -1.65
N ILE A 224 0.24 -20.44 -2.76
CA ILE A 224 -0.16 -19.36 -3.68
C ILE A 224 -0.33 -19.95 -5.08
N HIS A 225 -1.50 -19.77 -5.68
CA HIS A 225 -1.79 -20.20 -7.05
C HIS A 225 -2.00 -19.00 -7.96
N ILE A 226 -1.19 -18.87 -9.01
CA ILE A 226 -1.29 -17.81 -10.03
C ILE A 226 -1.80 -18.45 -11.33
N LEU A 227 -3.11 -18.37 -11.54
CA LEU A 227 -3.78 -19.07 -12.64
C LEU A 227 -3.63 -18.38 -14.01
N SER A 228 -2.99 -17.22 -14.08
CA SER A 228 -2.73 -16.55 -15.35
C SER A 228 -1.85 -17.39 -16.26
N LYS A 229 -2.15 -17.37 -17.56
CA LYS A 229 -1.33 -17.94 -18.64
C LYS A 229 -0.51 -16.87 -19.38
N GLY A 230 -0.71 -15.59 -19.01
CA GLY A 230 0.08 -14.46 -19.50
C GLY A 230 1.45 -14.38 -18.83
N GLU A 231 2.28 -13.49 -19.32
CA GLU A 231 3.54 -13.15 -18.67
C GLU A 231 3.29 -12.56 -17.28
N ILE A 232 3.94 -13.11 -16.25
CA ILE A 232 3.77 -12.63 -14.87
C ILE A 232 4.88 -11.64 -14.52
N ILE A 233 4.48 -10.43 -14.16
CA ILE A 233 5.37 -9.38 -13.67
C ILE A 233 5.37 -9.43 -12.14
N TRP A 234 6.54 -9.58 -11.53
CA TRP A 234 6.72 -9.75 -10.10
C TRP A 234 7.39 -8.55 -9.45
N GLY A 235 6.91 -8.17 -8.28
CA GLY A 235 7.60 -7.20 -7.43
C GLY A 235 7.60 -5.79 -7.99
N LEU A 236 6.59 -5.40 -8.78
CA LEU A 236 6.47 -4.03 -9.26
C LEU A 236 6.09 -3.12 -8.08
N ASP A 237 6.95 -2.14 -7.77
CA ASP A 237 6.67 -1.14 -6.75
C ASP A 237 5.78 0.00 -7.28
N SER A 238 5.40 0.93 -6.39
CA SER A 238 4.54 2.08 -6.76
C SER A 238 5.25 3.12 -7.66
N TYR A 239 6.54 2.98 -7.86
CA TYR A 239 7.37 3.85 -8.72
C TYR A 239 7.71 3.19 -10.06
N GLY A 240 7.27 1.95 -10.29
CA GLY A 240 7.49 1.22 -11.54
C GLY A 240 8.80 0.41 -11.57
N ASN A 241 9.51 0.26 -10.45
CA ASN A 241 10.73 -0.53 -10.39
C ASN A 241 10.44 -1.98 -10.06
N TYR A 242 11.23 -2.90 -10.60
CA TYR A 242 11.17 -4.32 -10.24
C TYR A 242 12.01 -4.59 -8.99
N GLN A 243 11.35 -4.97 -7.91
CA GLN A 243 11.99 -5.35 -6.64
C GLN A 243 12.04 -6.88 -6.46
N GLY A 244 11.37 -7.62 -7.37
CA GLY A 244 11.26 -9.08 -7.31
C GLY A 244 10.24 -9.58 -6.28
N LEU A 245 10.29 -10.85 -6.01
CA LEU A 245 9.48 -11.47 -4.98
C LEU A 245 10.19 -11.32 -3.64
N ASP A 246 9.65 -10.46 -2.79
CA ASP A 246 10.06 -10.34 -1.40
C ASP A 246 8.92 -10.88 -0.52
N MET A 247 9.17 -12.02 0.07
CA MET A 247 8.24 -12.69 0.97
C MET A 247 8.94 -12.98 2.28
N TYR A 248 8.41 -12.41 3.33
CA TYR A 248 8.76 -12.82 4.67
C TYR A 248 8.02 -14.11 4.98
N THR A 249 8.70 -15.25 4.87
CA THR A 249 8.15 -16.53 5.33
C THR A 249 8.56 -16.74 6.78
N PRO A 250 7.62 -17.00 7.69
CA PRO A 250 7.94 -17.34 9.07
C PRO A 250 8.89 -18.54 9.13
N LYS A 251 9.82 -18.54 10.07
CA LYS A 251 10.86 -19.59 10.21
C LYS A 251 10.32 -21.02 10.34
N SER A 252 9.05 -21.20 10.61
CA SER A 252 8.42 -22.50 10.88
C SER A 252 7.61 -23.10 9.73
N GLN A 253 7.55 -22.46 8.54
CA GLN A 253 6.55 -22.85 7.53
C GLN A 253 7.10 -22.89 6.10
N ASN A 254 6.77 -23.97 5.38
CA ASN A 254 7.01 -24.09 3.94
C ASN A 254 5.91 -23.37 3.15
N LEU A 255 6.30 -22.76 2.02
CA LEU A 255 5.41 -22.08 1.10
C LEU A 255 5.58 -22.64 -0.32
N ASP A 256 4.49 -23.08 -0.90
CA ASP A 256 4.42 -23.53 -2.29
C ASP A 256 3.78 -22.46 -3.18
N ILE A 257 4.49 -22.05 -4.24
CA ILE A 257 4.01 -21.06 -5.22
C ILE A 257 3.80 -21.76 -6.55
N TYR A 258 2.56 -21.84 -7.01
CA TYR A 258 2.16 -22.48 -8.26
C TYR A 258 1.95 -21.43 -9.35
N VAL A 259 2.83 -21.38 -10.35
CA VAL A 259 2.78 -20.46 -11.49
C VAL A 259 2.39 -21.25 -12.74
N TYR A 260 1.17 -21.07 -13.20
CA TYR A 260 0.63 -21.84 -14.33
C TYR A 260 0.97 -21.26 -15.71
N SER A 261 1.75 -20.17 -15.78
CA SER A 261 2.20 -19.56 -17.03
C SER A 261 3.46 -20.23 -17.56
N ASP A 262 3.52 -20.48 -18.86
CA ASP A 262 4.71 -20.88 -19.59
C ASP A 262 5.51 -19.68 -20.16
N LYS A 263 5.08 -18.47 -19.87
CA LYS A 263 5.76 -17.20 -20.21
C LYS A 263 6.61 -16.72 -19.03
N PHE A 264 7.71 -16.06 -19.33
CA PHE A 264 8.72 -15.70 -18.34
C PHE A 264 9.20 -14.26 -18.51
N HIS A 265 9.00 -13.43 -17.47
CA HIS A 265 9.48 -12.04 -17.44
C HIS A 265 10.83 -11.97 -16.71
N THR A 266 11.91 -11.88 -17.47
CA THR A 266 13.29 -12.01 -16.95
C THR A 266 13.60 -10.94 -15.90
N GLU A 267 13.32 -9.67 -16.17
CA GLU A 267 13.75 -8.56 -15.31
C GLU A 267 13.12 -8.61 -13.91
N SER A 268 11.86 -9.03 -13.82
CA SER A 268 11.20 -9.15 -12.52
C SER A 268 11.66 -10.38 -11.72
N VAL A 269 11.97 -11.50 -12.39
CA VAL A 269 12.41 -12.73 -11.72
C VAL A 269 13.86 -12.67 -11.28
N LYS A 270 14.75 -11.98 -12.00
CA LYS A 270 16.16 -11.76 -11.59
C LYS A 270 16.30 -11.12 -10.19
N LYS A 271 15.29 -10.44 -9.72
CA LYS A 271 15.26 -9.77 -8.41
C LYS A 271 14.69 -10.64 -7.29
N TRP A 272 14.27 -11.87 -7.60
CA TRP A 272 13.73 -12.75 -6.58
C TRP A 272 14.77 -13.12 -5.54
N ARG A 273 14.37 -13.06 -4.28
CA ARG A 273 15.12 -13.57 -3.14
C ARG A 273 14.19 -14.53 -2.40
N CYS A 274 14.42 -15.82 -2.59
CA CYS A 274 13.66 -16.84 -1.90
C CYS A 274 14.40 -17.34 -0.68
N ASP A 275 13.63 -17.64 0.33
CA ASP A 275 14.04 -18.48 1.45
C ASP A 275 14.05 -19.95 0.99
N GLU A 276 14.88 -20.79 1.57
CA GLU A 276 14.98 -22.25 1.27
C GLU A 276 13.65 -23.00 1.44
N ARG A 277 12.73 -22.44 2.21
CA ARG A 277 11.38 -22.98 2.47
C ARG A 277 10.38 -22.67 1.35
N VAL A 278 10.76 -21.88 0.36
CA VAL A 278 9.90 -21.54 -0.77
C VAL A 278 10.14 -22.50 -1.93
N THR A 279 9.12 -23.24 -2.31
CA THR A 279 9.13 -24.10 -3.52
C THR A 279 8.27 -23.46 -4.60
N VAL A 280 8.84 -23.30 -5.79
CA VAL A 280 8.14 -22.71 -6.95
C VAL A 280 7.83 -23.81 -7.96
N HIS A 281 6.55 -24.05 -8.20
CA HIS A 281 6.04 -25.01 -9.16
C HIS A 281 5.74 -24.31 -10.49
N VAL A 282 6.40 -24.70 -11.56
CA VAL A 282 6.26 -24.06 -12.87
C VAL A 282 6.15 -25.11 -14.00
N PRO A 283 5.58 -24.75 -15.17
CA PRO A 283 5.61 -25.64 -16.34
C PRO A 283 7.06 -26.01 -16.72
N LYS A 284 7.26 -27.27 -17.12
CA LYS A 284 8.59 -27.80 -17.55
C LYS A 284 9.31 -26.87 -18.52
N LYS A 285 8.58 -26.24 -19.45
CA LYS A 285 9.08 -25.33 -20.49
C LYS A 285 9.87 -24.14 -19.94
N VAL A 286 9.52 -23.62 -18.77
CA VAL A 286 10.16 -22.43 -18.16
C VAL A 286 11.01 -22.76 -16.93
N MET A 287 11.02 -24.00 -16.48
CA MET A 287 11.71 -24.43 -15.27
C MET A 287 13.21 -24.08 -15.28
N ALA A 288 13.89 -24.32 -16.39
CA ALA A 288 15.33 -24.00 -16.53
C ALA A 288 15.60 -22.49 -16.38
N LYS A 289 14.69 -21.64 -16.88
CA LYS A 289 14.82 -20.20 -16.73
C LYS A 289 14.65 -19.77 -15.27
N TYR A 290 13.64 -20.30 -14.55
CA TYR A 290 13.49 -20.02 -13.12
C TYR A 290 14.70 -20.45 -12.32
N ARG A 291 15.24 -21.66 -12.54
CA ARG A 291 16.46 -22.16 -11.90
C ARG A 291 17.70 -21.28 -12.16
N LYS A 292 17.79 -20.71 -13.37
CA LYS A 292 18.92 -19.82 -13.74
C LYS A 292 18.90 -18.48 -12.99
N TYR A 293 17.70 -17.92 -12.73
CA TYR A 293 17.55 -16.56 -12.23
C TYR A 293 17.07 -16.46 -10.80
N THR A 294 16.75 -17.58 -10.14
CA THR A 294 16.31 -17.57 -8.73
C THR A 294 17.14 -18.57 -7.93
N ASN A 295 17.21 -18.35 -6.62
CA ASN A 295 17.77 -19.30 -5.65
C ASN A 295 16.68 -20.17 -5.00
N CYS A 296 15.42 -20.09 -5.47
CA CYS A 296 14.34 -20.90 -4.96
C CYS A 296 14.47 -22.36 -5.36
N LYS A 297 13.88 -23.27 -4.58
CA LYS A 297 13.61 -24.64 -5.04
C LYS A 297 12.58 -24.62 -6.17
N VAL A 298 12.96 -25.03 -7.37
CA VAL A 298 12.07 -25.03 -8.55
C VAL A 298 11.77 -26.45 -9.01
N VAL A 299 10.48 -26.78 -9.09
CA VAL A 299 9.97 -28.09 -9.51
C VAL A 299 8.99 -27.96 -10.66
N ALA A 300 8.75 -29.05 -11.38
CA ALA A 300 7.73 -29.09 -12.43
C ALA A 300 6.32 -29.16 -11.82
N LEU A 301 5.34 -28.51 -12.49
CA LEU A 301 3.91 -28.70 -12.25
C LEU A 301 3.48 -30.09 -12.70
#